data_bc8583ac7e538d3b2e641d526a586a85
#
_entry.id   bc8583ac7e538d3b2e641d526a586a85
#
_cell.length_a   1.000
_cell.length_b   1.000
_cell.length_c   1.000
_cell.angle_alpha   90.00
_cell.angle_beta   90.00
_cell.angle_gamma   90.00
#
_symmetry.space_group_name_H-M   'P 1'
#
loop_
_entity.id
_entity.type
_entity.pdbx_description
1 polymer ?
#
loop_
_entity_poly.entity_id
_entity_poly.type
_entity_poly.pdbx_seq_one_letter_code
_entity_poly.pdbx_strand_id
1 'polypeptide(L)'
;MSEIKNTYQDYKLSNGETVKLTLTFGKLNLLKSVNKNLYTEFNGFLYGKSEDFLDIAKMIYVFYWCANYNGTDKIYTEQEFLDLIPFDINEIKRVFASLTEPKKK
;
A
#
# COMPACT_ATOMS: atom_id res chain seq x y z
N MET A 1 -21.07 16.65 -10.08
CA MET A 1 -20.63 15.91 -9.40
C MET A 1 -19.29 15.73 -9.46
N SER A 2 -18.68 15.72 -8.60
CA SER A 2 -17.40 15.54 -8.70
C SER A 2 -17.20 14.21 -9.00
N GLU A 3 -16.25 13.90 -9.69
CA GLU A 3 -15.96 12.66 -9.88
C GLU A 3 -15.03 12.21 -8.98
N ILE A 4 -15.14 11.06 -8.46
CA ILE A 4 -14.21 10.44 -7.62
C ILE A 4 -13.15 9.90 -8.44
N LYS A 5 -11.96 10.41 -8.27
CA LYS A 5 -10.88 9.91 -9.02
C LYS A 5 -10.50 8.57 -8.55
N ASN A 6 -10.29 7.68 -9.50
CA ASN A 6 -9.84 6.36 -9.19
C ASN A 6 -8.36 6.44 -8.94
N THR A 7 -7.96 6.20 -7.72
CA THR A 7 -6.55 6.31 -7.37
C THR A 7 -5.86 4.96 -7.35
N TYR A 8 -6.43 3.96 -7.98
CA TYR A 8 -5.77 2.67 -8.04
C TYR A 8 -4.57 2.73 -8.99
N GLN A 9 -3.51 2.07 -8.59
CA GLN A 9 -2.30 2.03 -9.39
C GLN A 9 -1.91 0.57 -9.59
N ASP A 10 -1.52 0.21 -10.80
CA ASP A 10 -1.09 -1.17 -11.07
C ASP A 10 0.33 -1.35 -10.57
N TYR A 11 0.65 -2.51 -10.06
CA TYR A 11 1.99 -2.81 -9.57
C TYR A 11 2.33 -4.24 -9.94
N LYS A 12 3.46 -4.44 -10.61
CA LYS A 12 3.83 -5.76 -11.08
C LYS A 12 4.74 -6.44 -10.08
N LEU A 13 4.35 -7.63 -9.67
CA LEU A 13 5.13 -8.42 -8.73
C LEU A 13 6.19 -9.23 -9.45
N SER A 14 7.14 -9.76 -8.70
CA SER A 14 8.25 -10.50 -9.30
C SER A 14 7.80 -11.80 -9.96
N ASN A 15 6.64 -12.32 -9.61
CA ASN A 15 6.12 -13.52 -10.23
C ASN A 15 5.32 -13.21 -11.51
N GLY A 16 5.30 -11.97 -11.93
CA GLY A 16 4.60 -11.58 -13.17
C GLY A 16 3.18 -11.13 -12.97
N GLU A 17 2.63 -11.33 -11.78
CA GLU A 17 1.26 -10.93 -11.51
C GLU A 17 1.18 -9.42 -11.35
N THR A 18 0.11 -8.80 -11.84
CA THR A 18 -0.11 -7.39 -11.63
C THR A 18 -1.24 -7.22 -10.63
N VAL A 19 -0.99 -6.46 -9.58
CA VAL A 19 -1.98 -6.22 -8.54
C VAL A 19 -2.29 -4.73 -8.46
N LYS A 20 -3.37 -4.39 -7.79
CA LYS A 20 -3.74 -3.00 -7.60
C LYS A 20 -3.30 -2.50 -6.24
N LEU A 21 -2.94 -1.24 -6.20
CA LEU A 21 -2.59 -0.56 -4.95
C LEU A 21 -3.47 0.68 -4.85
N THR A 22 -3.85 1.07 -3.65
CA THR A 22 -4.57 2.32 -3.43
C THR A 22 -4.38 2.77 -2.00
N LEU A 23 -4.74 4.01 -1.74
CA LEU A 23 -4.71 4.54 -0.39
C LEU A 23 -5.81 5.59 -0.27
N THR A 24 -6.79 5.33 0.59
CA THR A 24 -7.84 6.29 0.88
C THR A 24 -8.12 6.25 2.37
N PHE A 25 -8.69 7.31 2.89
CA PHE A 25 -9.05 7.32 4.31
C PHE A 25 -10.09 6.26 4.63
N GLY A 26 -11.02 6.01 3.71
CA GLY A 26 -12.02 4.96 3.94
C GLY A 26 -11.39 3.61 4.09
N LYS A 27 -10.40 3.30 3.24
CA LYS A 27 -9.73 2.02 3.35
C LYS A 27 -8.84 1.94 4.57
N LEU A 28 -8.23 3.05 4.96
CA LEU A 28 -7.45 3.08 6.20
C LEU A 28 -8.34 2.86 7.41
N ASN A 29 -9.54 3.40 7.39
CA ASN A 29 -10.47 3.18 8.48
C ASN A 29 -10.83 1.70 8.58
N LEU A 30 -11.03 1.05 7.45
CA LEU A 30 -11.30 -0.38 7.43
C LEU A 30 -10.10 -1.15 7.97
N LEU A 31 -8.91 -0.78 7.53
CA LEU A 31 -7.69 -1.43 8.00
C LEU A 31 -7.57 -1.32 9.51
N LYS A 32 -7.85 -0.14 10.06
CA LYS A 32 -7.74 0.07 11.50
C LYS A 32 -8.67 -0.86 12.26
N SER A 33 -9.85 -1.14 11.71
CA SER A 33 -10.78 -1.99 12.42
C SER A 33 -10.50 -3.47 12.21
N VAL A 34 -9.91 -3.86 11.08
CA VAL A 34 -9.67 -5.27 10.78
C VAL A 34 -8.28 -5.72 11.24
N ASN A 35 -7.27 -4.87 11.04
CA ASN A 35 -5.90 -5.24 11.38
C ASN A 35 -5.22 -4.04 12.01
N LYS A 36 -5.51 -3.82 13.28
CA LYS A 36 -5.03 -2.64 13.96
C LYS A 36 -3.51 -2.57 14.04
N ASN A 37 -2.85 -3.72 14.13
CA ASN A 37 -1.40 -3.72 14.21
C ASN A 37 -0.78 -3.16 12.93
N LEU A 38 -1.29 -3.57 11.80
CA LEU A 38 -0.77 -3.08 10.54
C LEU A 38 -1.06 -1.59 10.38
N TYR A 39 -2.24 -1.16 10.80
CA TYR A 39 -2.57 0.26 10.76
C TYR A 39 -1.63 1.06 11.65
N THR A 40 -1.32 0.54 12.84
CA THR A 40 -0.44 1.24 13.77
C THR A 40 0.97 1.37 13.18
N GLU A 41 1.45 0.33 12.52
CA GLU A 41 2.75 0.39 11.87
C GLU A 41 2.77 1.44 10.78
N PHE A 42 1.73 1.49 9.97
CA PHE A 42 1.65 2.45 8.89
C PHE A 42 1.63 3.88 9.44
N ASN A 43 0.81 4.10 10.45
CA ASN A 43 0.69 5.41 11.05
C ASN A 43 2.02 5.85 11.67
N GLY A 44 2.69 4.93 12.34
CA GLY A 44 3.99 5.23 12.95
C GLY A 44 5.04 5.55 11.90
N PHE A 45 5.00 4.84 10.78
CA PHE A 45 5.94 5.12 9.71
C PHE A 45 5.76 6.53 9.16
N LEU A 46 4.51 6.93 8.96
CA LEU A 46 4.25 8.27 8.41
C LEU A 46 4.71 9.36 9.35
N TYR A 47 4.46 9.20 10.65
CA TYR A 47 4.89 10.22 11.60
C TYR A 47 6.39 10.16 11.85
N GLY A 48 6.98 8.98 11.81
CA GLY A 48 8.39 8.84 12.06
C GLY A 48 9.28 9.20 10.89
N LYS A 49 8.69 9.28 9.69
CA LYS A 49 9.44 9.66 8.50
C LYS A 49 10.65 8.79 8.27
N SER A 50 10.46 7.48 8.43
CA SER A 50 11.55 6.54 8.23
C SER A 50 11.97 6.53 6.78
N GLU A 51 13.24 6.32 6.54
CA GLU A 51 13.75 6.16 5.19
C GLU A 51 14.29 4.76 4.99
N ASP A 52 14.02 3.86 5.91
CA ASP A 52 14.42 2.49 5.79
C ASP A 52 13.63 1.85 4.65
N PHE A 53 14.34 1.28 3.64
CA PHE A 53 13.62 0.76 2.48
C PHE A 53 12.75 -0.44 2.83
N LEU A 54 13.06 -1.18 3.88
CA LEU A 54 12.18 -2.27 4.29
C LEU A 54 10.85 -1.72 4.80
N ASP A 55 10.90 -0.62 5.55
CA ASP A 55 9.68 0.00 6.03
C ASP A 55 8.84 0.50 4.85
N ILE A 56 9.49 1.05 3.83
CA ILE A 56 8.77 1.51 2.64
C ILE A 56 8.10 0.32 1.95
N ALA A 57 8.81 -0.81 1.85
CA ALA A 57 8.21 -2.00 1.23
C ALA A 57 7.00 -2.47 2.01
N LYS A 58 7.06 -2.39 3.34
CA LYS A 58 5.90 -2.78 4.15
C LYS A 58 4.73 -1.85 3.91
N MET A 59 4.99 -0.58 3.63
CA MET A 59 3.91 0.35 3.33
C MET A 59 3.27 0.02 1.98
N ILE A 60 4.06 -0.50 1.04
CA ILE A 60 3.47 -0.96 -0.22
C ILE A 60 2.45 -2.07 0.06
N TYR A 61 2.73 -2.94 1.03
CA TYR A 61 1.76 -3.97 1.40
C TYR A 61 0.46 -3.33 1.91
N VAL A 62 0.54 -2.24 2.66
CA VAL A 62 -0.66 -1.56 3.12
C VAL A 62 -1.50 -1.10 1.93
N PHE A 63 -0.84 -0.56 0.88
CA PHE A 63 -1.57 -0.13 -0.31
C PHE A 63 -2.23 -1.32 -1.01
N TYR A 64 -1.54 -2.47 -1.06
CA TYR A 64 -2.11 -3.67 -1.64
C TYR A 64 -3.33 -4.12 -0.83
N TRP A 65 -3.19 -4.12 0.50
CA TRP A 65 -4.30 -4.53 1.36
C TRP A 65 -5.51 -3.62 1.12
N CYS A 66 -5.27 -2.31 1.06
CA CYS A 66 -6.35 -1.37 0.88
C CYS A 66 -7.06 -1.56 -0.45
N ALA A 67 -6.35 -2.00 -1.46
CA ALA A 67 -6.94 -2.17 -2.78
C ALA A 67 -7.66 -3.50 -2.94
N ASN A 68 -7.28 -4.52 -2.17
CA ASN A 68 -7.73 -5.87 -2.46
C ASN A 68 -8.54 -6.55 -1.37
N TYR A 69 -8.44 -6.07 -0.13
CA TYR A 69 -9.18 -6.73 0.94
C TYR A 69 -10.68 -6.49 0.79
N ASN A 70 -11.46 -7.55 0.81
CA ASN A 70 -12.91 -7.41 0.74
C ASN A 70 -13.63 -8.29 1.75
N GLY A 71 -12.88 -8.90 2.65
CA GLY A 71 -13.48 -9.72 3.71
C GLY A 71 -13.79 -11.14 3.32
N THR A 72 -13.72 -11.47 2.03
CA THR A 72 -14.07 -12.82 1.61
C THR A 72 -12.96 -13.48 0.81
N ASP A 73 -12.34 -12.74 -0.13
CA ASP A 73 -11.31 -13.35 -0.94
C ASP A 73 -10.00 -13.40 -0.21
N LYS A 74 -9.22 -14.43 -0.48
CA LYS A 74 -7.93 -14.55 0.13
C LYS A 74 -6.95 -13.62 -0.55
N ILE A 75 -6.19 -12.89 0.21
CA ILE A 75 -5.14 -12.04 -0.33
C ILE A 75 -3.82 -12.50 0.26
N TYR A 76 -2.72 -12.02 -0.31
CA TYR A 76 -1.40 -12.36 0.21
C TYR A 76 -1.24 -11.84 1.63
N THR A 77 -0.54 -12.61 2.47
CA THR A 77 -0.13 -12.09 3.76
C THR A 77 1.02 -11.11 3.56
N GLU A 78 1.37 -10.39 4.61
CA GLU A 78 2.46 -9.42 4.52
C GLU A 78 3.76 -10.11 4.09
N GLN A 79 4.09 -11.24 4.69
CA GLN A 79 5.33 -11.92 4.36
C GLN A 79 5.31 -12.42 2.91
N GLU A 80 4.19 -12.98 2.48
CA GLU A 80 4.09 -13.47 1.12
C GLU A 80 4.27 -12.33 0.12
N PHE A 81 3.63 -11.19 0.41
CA PHE A 81 3.70 -10.08 -0.50
C PHE A 81 5.10 -9.48 -0.54
N LEU A 82 5.75 -9.37 0.62
CA LEU A 82 7.11 -8.83 0.66
C LEU A 82 8.06 -9.68 -0.16
N ASP A 83 7.84 -11.00 -0.17
CA ASP A 83 8.69 -11.87 -0.98
C ASP A 83 8.47 -11.66 -2.47
N LEU A 84 7.34 -11.08 -2.86
CA LEU A 84 7.02 -10.90 -4.27
C LEU A 84 7.29 -9.48 -4.77
N ILE A 85 7.62 -8.54 -3.89
CA ILE A 85 7.96 -7.20 -4.32
C ILE A 85 9.31 -7.26 -5.03
N PRO A 86 9.41 -6.77 -6.28
CA PRO A 86 10.70 -6.72 -6.94
C PRO A 86 11.69 -5.87 -6.13
N PHE A 87 12.92 -6.35 -6.04
CA PHE A 87 13.90 -5.64 -5.21
C PHE A 87 14.46 -4.45 -5.98
N ASP A 88 13.70 -3.38 -6.01
CA ASP A 88 14.04 -2.17 -6.75
C ASP A 88 13.68 -1.01 -5.82
N ILE A 89 14.67 -0.50 -5.11
CA ILE A 89 14.42 0.50 -4.08
C ILE A 89 13.88 1.78 -4.68
N ASN A 90 14.34 2.18 -5.85
CA ASN A 90 13.85 3.41 -6.46
C ASN A 90 12.38 3.27 -6.85
N GLU A 91 12.00 2.09 -7.29
CA GLU A 91 10.60 1.87 -7.70
C GLU A 91 9.67 1.90 -6.49
N ILE A 92 10.05 1.27 -5.37
CA ILE A 92 9.17 1.30 -4.21
C ILE A 92 9.04 2.72 -3.66
N LYS A 93 10.10 3.52 -3.72
CA LYS A 93 10.01 4.90 -3.29
C LYS A 93 9.09 5.70 -4.19
N ARG A 94 9.18 5.47 -5.50
CA ARG A 94 8.31 6.16 -6.45
C ARG A 94 6.84 5.81 -6.21
N VAL A 95 6.56 4.54 -6.01
CA VAL A 95 5.20 4.10 -5.78
C VAL A 95 4.66 4.67 -4.47
N PHE A 96 5.48 4.64 -3.43
CA PHE A 96 5.05 5.18 -2.14
C PHE A 96 4.72 6.66 -2.29
N ALA A 97 5.57 7.42 -2.95
CA ALA A 97 5.34 8.85 -3.12
C ALA A 97 4.09 9.11 -3.96
N SER A 98 3.86 8.31 -4.98
CA SER A 98 2.73 8.56 -5.86
C SER A 98 1.39 8.37 -5.16
N LEU A 99 1.37 7.55 -4.10
CA LEU A 99 0.12 7.31 -3.39
C LEU A 99 -0.04 8.14 -2.12
N THR A 100 1.05 8.70 -1.60
CA THR A 100 0.96 9.46 -0.36
C THR A 100 1.10 10.95 -0.52
N GLU A 101 1.68 11.43 -1.63
CA GLU A 101 1.86 12.86 -1.79
C GLU A 101 0.65 13.47 -2.46
N PRO A 102 0.29 14.71 -2.09
CA PRO A 102 -0.86 15.34 -2.71
C PRO A 102 -0.62 15.58 -4.19
N LYS A 103 -1.69 15.50 -4.95
CA LYS A 103 -1.55 15.80 -6.34
C LYS A 103 -1.42 17.27 -6.54
N LYS A 104 -0.59 17.65 -7.51
CA LYS A 104 -0.47 19.03 -7.81
C LYS A 104 -1.41 19.39 -8.90
N LYS A 105 -1.87 20.59 -8.87
CA LYS A 105 -2.76 21.02 -9.89
C LYS A 105 -2.05 21.58 -10.99
#